data_24f1132bf3932f3926d0ed43f01da63b
#
_entry.id   24f1132bf3932f3926d0ed43f01da63b
#
_cell.length_a   1.000
_cell.length_b   1.000
_cell.length_c   1.000
_cell.angle_alpha   90.00
_cell.angle_beta   90.00
_cell.angle_gamma   90.00
#
_symmetry.space_group_name_H-M   'P 1'
#
loop_
_entity.id
_entity.type
_entity.pdbx_description
1 polymer ?
#
loop_
_entity_poly.entity_id
_entity_poly.type
_entity_poly.pdbx_seq_one_letter_code
_entity_poly.pdbx_strand_id
1 'polypeptide(L)'
;MPRLFSIGKGERKMFRWGEHLETLGNGVSVLVNETHHFGTDTILLADFCLPVKGKQAVELGAGCGAISMIWLREQPPAHITAVEIQEEAVDLLRRTVKYNEKEELVTVLREDLRQLQGKLPMGAMDLVACNPPYKTVGAGLVNAEEGKRIARHEVACTIEDVCLSAAGLLKYGGSLFLCHRVERMCDVIEAMREAGLEPKRMRLVQQRAEKPAKLFLLEGKKGGRPGLVIEPVLLIEDETGAYSGEMKRIYGSYRNEQE
;
A
#
# COMPACT_ATOMS: atom_id res chain seq x y z
N MET A 1 -8.09 6.61 29.82
CA MET A 1 -8.05 5.13 30.03
C MET A 1 -8.88 4.52 28.91
N PRO A 2 -8.31 3.78 27.95
CA PRO A 2 -9.12 3.11 26.93
C PRO A 2 -9.88 1.95 27.57
N ARG A 3 -11.15 1.83 27.21
CA ARG A 3 -12.04 0.76 27.69
C ARG A 3 -11.51 -0.59 27.21
N LEU A 4 -11.10 -1.46 28.13
CA LEU A 4 -10.86 -2.87 27.87
C LEU A 4 -12.21 -3.52 27.49
N PHE A 5 -12.41 -3.75 26.19
CA PHE A 5 -13.47 -4.65 25.74
C PHE A 5 -13.16 -6.06 26.25
N SER A 6 -14.18 -6.74 26.75
CA SER A 6 -14.12 -8.13 27.23
C SER A 6 -13.81 -9.05 26.05
N ILE A 7 -12.54 -9.40 25.87
CA ILE A 7 -12.05 -10.30 24.80
C ILE A 7 -12.42 -11.74 25.19
N GLY A 8 -13.13 -12.45 24.33
CA GLY A 8 -13.51 -13.85 24.50
C GLY A 8 -12.29 -14.78 24.59
N LYS A 9 -12.43 -15.95 25.24
CA LYS A 9 -11.32 -16.90 25.49
C LYS A 9 -10.59 -17.36 24.19
N GLY A 10 -11.25 -17.34 23.02
CA GLY A 10 -10.66 -17.65 21.70
C GLY A 10 -9.82 -16.52 21.11
N GLU A 11 -10.19 -15.28 21.39
CA GLU A 11 -9.53 -14.08 20.86
C GLU A 11 -8.19 -13.78 21.55
N ARG A 12 -7.99 -14.20 22.81
CA ARG A 12 -6.75 -13.99 23.56
C ARG A 12 -5.50 -14.66 22.93
N LYS A 13 -5.66 -15.62 22.01
CA LYS A 13 -4.55 -16.23 21.24
C LYS A 13 -4.19 -15.46 19.98
N MET A 14 -5.00 -14.48 19.59
CA MET A 14 -4.85 -13.75 18.34
C MET A 14 -3.98 -12.51 18.47
N PHE A 15 -3.98 -11.86 19.62
CA PHE A 15 -3.24 -10.63 19.89
C PHE A 15 -1.99 -10.89 20.71
N ARG A 16 -0.87 -10.26 20.33
CA ARG A 16 0.32 -10.17 21.16
C ARG A 16 0.35 -8.81 21.88
N TRP A 17 1.23 -8.64 22.84
CA TRP A 17 1.38 -7.37 23.54
C TRP A 17 1.76 -6.25 22.57
N GLY A 18 1.08 -5.10 22.66
CA GLY A 18 1.28 -3.95 21.76
C GLY A 18 0.54 -4.03 20.42
N GLU A 19 -0.21 -5.11 20.15
CA GLU A 19 -1.02 -5.24 18.94
C GLU A 19 -2.47 -4.81 19.18
N HIS A 20 -3.09 -4.24 18.15
CA HIS A 20 -4.51 -3.89 18.14
C HIS A 20 -5.09 -3.99 16.73
N LEU A 21 -6.41 -4.06 16.64
CA LEU A 21 -7.12 -3.97 15.37
C LEU A 21 -7.44 -2.52 15.04
N GLU A 22 -7.12 -2.13 13.82
CA GLU A 22 -7.68 -0.94 13.19
C GLU A 22 -8.81 -1.33 12.26
N THR A 23 -10.02 -0.87 12.58
CA THR A 23 -11.22 -1.15 11.78
C THR A 23 -11.23 -0.26 10.55
N LEU A 24 -11.26 -0.84 9.36
CA LEU A 24 -11.37 -0.10 8.10
C LEU A 24 -12.82 0.21 7.70
N GLY A 25 -13.80 -0.27 8.47
CA GLY A 25 -15.22 -0.21 8.16
C GLY A 25 -15.72 -1.42 7.35
N ASN A 26 -17.04 -1.54 7.22
CA ASN A 26 -17.72 -2.66 6.52
C ASN A 26 -17.28 -4.06 7.02
N GLY A 27 -16.97 -4.17 8.30
CA GLY A 27 -16.55 -5.44 8.94
C GLY A 27 -15.12 -5.87 8.61
N VAL A 28 -14.32 -5.03 7.97
CA VAL A 28 -12.91 -5.32 7.66
C VAL A 28 -11.99 -4.60 8.63
N SER A 29 -11.01 -5.30 9.16
CA SER A 29 -10.02 -4.77 10.10
C SER A 29 -8.61 -5.22 9.76
N VAL A 30 -7.62 -4.47 10.20
CA VAL A 30 -6.18 -4.77 10.04
C VAL A 30 -5.54 -4.86 11.40
N LEU A 31 -4.77 -5.92 11.64
CA LEU A 31 -3.96 -6.07 12.83
C LEU A 31 -2.67 -5.27 12.68
N VAL A 32 -2.41 -4.38 13.61
CA VAL A 32 -1.26 -3.45 13.59
C VAL A 32 -0.53 -3.45 14.94
N ASN A 33 0.71 -2.94 14.91
CA ASN A 33 1.49 -2.64 16.11
C ASN A 33 2.28 -1.33 15.90
N GLU A 34 3.11 -0.93 16.87
CA GLU A 34 3.92 0.30 16.79
C GLU A 34 4.88 0.33 15.58
N THR A 35 5.36 -0.83 15.13
CA THR A 35 6.33 -0.94 14.02
C THR A 35 5.65 -1.09 12.68
N HIS A 36 4.57 -1.88 12.62
CA HIS A 36 3.84 -2.22 11.41
C HIS A 36 2.41 -1.66 11.50
N HIS A 37 2.24 -0.49 10.97
CA HIS A 37 0.98 0.24 10.83
C HIS A 37 0.93 0.90 9.44
N PHE A 38 -0.18 1.51 9.09
CA PHE A 38 -0.36 2.17 7.81
C PHE A 38 -0.76 3.65 8.00
N GLY A 39 -0.52 4.45 6.98
CA GLY A 39 -0.84 5.87 6.96
C GLY A 39 -1.88 6.24 5.92
N THR A 40 -2.18 7.53 5.85
CA THR A 40 -3.08 8.11 4.84
C THR A 40 -2.65 7.78 3.41
N ASP A 41 -1.35 7.77 3.13
CA ASP A 41 -0.75 7.43 1.84
C ASP A 41 -1.16 6.02 1.35
N THR A 42 -1.18 5.04 2.25
CA THR A 42 -1.63 3.68 1.97
C THR A 42 -3.12 3.65 1.57
N ILE A 43 -3.96 4.40 2.29
CA ILE A 43 -5.40 4.49 2.01
C ILE A 43 -5.64 5.17 0.66
N LEU A 44 -4.92 6.26 0.38
CA LEU A 44 -5.01 6.98 -0.88
C LEU A 44 -4.56 6.12 -2.07
N LEU A 45 -3.48 5.35 -1.91
CA LEU A 45 -3.01 4.45 -2.95
C LEU A 45 -4.03 3.35 -3.23
N ALA A 46 -4.62 2.75 -2.18
CA ALA A 46 -5.62 1.71 -2.33
C ALA A 46 -6.85 2.21 -3.11
N ASP A 47 -7.35 3.42 -2.80
CA ASP A 47 -8.45 4.07 -3.55
C ASP A 47 -8.05 4.39 -5.00
N PHE A 48 -6.84 4.89 -5.22
CA PHE A 48 -6.33 5.22 -6.55
C PHE A 48 -6.20 4.00 -7.47
N CYS A 49 -6.03 2.80 -6.93
CA CYS A 49 -6.01 1.55 -7.69
C CYS A 49 -7.38 1.11 -8.24
N LEU A 50 -8.48 1.66 -7.71
CA LEU A 50 -9.83 1.23 -8.09
C LEU A 50 -10.16 1.56 -9.54
N PRO A 51 -10.94 0.72 -10.24
CA PRO A 51 -11.59 -0.50 -9.77
C PRO A 51 -10.68 -1.74 -9.84
N VAL A 52 -10.75 -2.60 -8.82
CA VAL A 52 -9.96 -3.85 -8.74
C VAL A 52 -10.78 -5.12 -8.85
N LYS A 53 -12.11 -5.01 -8.93
CA LYS A 53 -13.04 -6.14 -8.96
C LYS A 53 -12.68 -7.16 -10.05
N GLY A 54 -12.58 -8.41 -9.65
CA GLY A 54 -12.31 -9.53 -10.56
C GLY A 54 -10.89 -9.61 -11.12
N LYS A 55 -9.96 -8.76 -10.65
CA LYS A 55 -8.56 -8.73 -11.10
C LYS A 55 -7.68 -9.68 -10.29
N GLN A 56 -6.62 -10.18 -10.94
CA GLN A 56 -5.47 -10.81 -10.27
C GLN A 56 -4.55 -9.68 -9.81
N ALA A 57 -4.46 -9.48 -8.50
CA ALA A 57 -3.76 -8.35 -7.90
C ALA A 57 -2.55 -8.80 -7.06
N VAL A 58 -1.51 -7.98 -7.03
CA VAL A 58 -0.35 -8.17 -6.15
C VAL A 58 -0.11 -6.89 -5.36
N GLU A 59 0.10 -7.03 -4.06
CA GLU A 59 0.64 -5.98 -3.20
C GLU A 59 2.09 -6.30 -2.87
N LEU A 60 3.03 -5.46 -3.33
CA LEU A 60 4.47 -5.57 -3.05
C LEU A 60 4.83 -4.73 -1.84
N GLY A 61 5.53 -5.32 -0.87
CA GLY A 61 5.82 -4.68 0.41
C GLY A 61 4.55 -4.49 1.23
N ALA A 62 3.77 -5.55 1.38
CA ALA A 62 2.41 -5.48 1.90
C ALA A 62 2.30 -5.03 3.38
N GLY A 63 3.40 -5.10 4.15
CA GLY A 63 3.39 -4.75 5.56
C GLY A 63 2.30 -5.51 6.33
N CYS A 64 1.42 -4.78 7.01
CA CYS A 64 0.25 -5.35 7.71
C CYS A 64 -0.94 -5.69 6.79
N GLY A 65 -0.85 -5.40 5.47
CA GLY A 65 -1.87 -5.76 4.47
C GLY A 65 -3.00 -4.75 4.29
N ALA A 66 -2.78 -3.50 4.63
CA ALA A 66 -3.84 -2.49 4.61
C ALA A 66 -4.42 -2.25 3.20
N ILE A 67 -3.60 -2.20 2.13
CA ILE A 67 -4.08 -2.05 0.75
C ILE A 67 -4.97 -3.25 0.38
N SER A 68 -4.49 -4.46 0.62
CA SER A 68 -5.25 -5.70 0.37
C SER A 68 -6.61 -5.69 1.07
N MET A 69 -6.66 -5.28 2.34
CA MET A 69 -7.90 -5.24 3.11
C MET A 69 -8.85 -4.13 2.63
N ILE A 70 -8.33 -2.97 2.22
CA ILE A 70 -9.15 -1.89 1.62
C ILE A 70 -9.76 -2.37 0.31
N TRP A 71 -9.04 -3.06 -0.56
CA TRP A 71 -9.59 -3.63 -1.79
C TRP A 71 -10.71 -4.62 -1.52
N LEU A 72 -10.54 -5.50 -0.51
CA LEU A 72 -11.58 -6.45 -0.10
C LEU A 72 -12.83 -5.76 0.47
N ARG A 73 -12.64 -4.64 1.16
CA ARG A 73 -13.72 -3.80 1.67
C ARG A 73 -14.54 -3.16 0.54
N GLU A 74 -13.86 -2.62 -0.48
CA GLU A 74 -14.49 -1.82 -1.54
C GLU A 74 -14.98 -2.69 -2.71
N GLN A 75 -14.06 -3.37 -3.36
CA GLN A 75 -14.33 -4.12 -4.59
C GLN A 75 -13.41 -5.35 -4.66
N PRO A 76 -13.82 -6.50 -4.08
CA PRO A 76 -12.94 -7.65 -3.98
C PRO A 76 -12.32 -8.06 -5.34
N PRO A 77 -10.98 -8.15 -5.44
CA PRO A 77 -10.31 -8.77 -6.57
C PRO A 77 -10.69 -10.25 -6.72
N ALA A 78 -10.34 -10.88 -7.84
CA ALA A 78 -10.48 -12.32 -7.98
C ALA A 78 -9.50 -13.05 -7.04
N HIS A 79 -8.30 -12.52 -6.91
CA HIS A 79 -7.29 -12.98 -5.95
C HIS A 79 -6.25 -11.89 -5.68
N ILE A 80 -5.70 -11.89 -4.47
CA ILE A 80 -4.60 -11.02 -4.04
C ILE A 80 -3.43 -11.87 -3.61
N THR A 81 -2.23 -11.57 -4.13
CA THR A 81 -0.98 -12.05 -3.55
C THR A 81 -0.29 -10.90 -2.83
N ALA A 82 -0.20 -10.99 -1.52
CA ALA A 82 0.47 -10.01 -0.67
C ALA A 82 1.91 -10.47 -0.37
N VAL A 83 2.90 -9.78 -0.92
CA VAL A 83 4.32 -10.09 -0.81
C VAL A 83 4.95 -9.20 0.25
N GLU A 84 5.60 -9.80 1.25
CA GLU A 84 6.30 -9.09 2.31
C GLU A 84 7.53 -9.88 2.74
N ILE A 85 8.65 -9.18 2.98
CA ILE A 85 9.92 -9.84 3.35
C ILE A 85 10.07 -9.99 4.88
N GLN A 86 9.48 -9.07 5.65
CA GLN A 86 9.65 -9.01 7.09
C GLN A 86 8.75 -10.05 7.78
N GLU A 87 9.37 -10.93 8.57
CA GLU A 87 8.68 -12.02 9.24
C GLU A 87 7.54 -11.55 10.17
N GLU A 88 7.78 -10.47 10.92
CA GLU A 88 6.79 -9.92 11.85
C GLU A 88 5.57 -9.35 11.11
N ALA A 89 5.80 -8.60 10.02
CA ALA A 89 4.73 -8.07 9.17
C ALA A 89 3.93 -9.20 8.49
N VAL A 90 4.60 -10.23 8.00
CA VAL A 90 3.96 -11.44 7.42
C VAL A 90 3.07 -12.13 8.45
N ASP A 91 3.51 -12.24 9.70
CA ASP A 91 2.70 -12.84 10.76
C ASP A 91 1.45 -12.00 11.07
N LEU A 92 1.60 -10.66 11.19
CA LEU A 92 0.46 -9.74 11.35
C LEU A 92 -0.52 -9.88 10.17
N LEU A 93 -0.02 -9.86 8.95
CA LEU A 93 -0.82 -9.98 7.74
C LEU A 93 -1.57 -11.32 7.66
N ARG A 94 -0.93 -12.45 7.96
CA ARG A 94 -1.61 -13.76 7.99
C ARG A 94 -2.73 -13.79 9.02
N ARG A 95 -2.51 -13.22 10.20
CA ARG A 95 -3.56 -13.12 11.23
C ARG A 95 -4.65 -12.13 10.83
N THR A 96 -4.32 -11.03 10.16
CA THR A 96 -5.28 -10.11 9.55
C THR A 96 -6.19 -10.83 8.54
N VAL A 97 -5.60 -11.56 7.60
CA VAL A 97 -6.35 -12.36 6.59
C VAL A 97 -7.29 -13.36 7.24
N LYS A 98 -6.78 -14.10 8.23
CA LYS A 98 -7.59 -15.09 8.99
C LYS A 98 -8.70 -14.44 9.80
N TYR A 99 -8.44 -13.28 10.44
CA TYR A 99 -9.46 -12.56 11.22
C TYR A 99 -10.64 -12.13 10.36
N ASN A 100 -10.35 -11.69 9.14
CA ASN A 100 -11.36 -11.27 8.17
C ASN A 100 -11.97 -12.44 7.37
N GLU A 101 -11.55 -13.71 7.62
CA GLU A 101 -12.02 -14.90 6.89
C GLU A 101 -11.81 -14.75 5.36
N LYS A 102 -10.58 -14.34 4.96
CA LYS A 102 -10.23 -14.05 3.56
C LYS A 102 -9.11 -14.95 3.00
N GLU A 103 -8.83 -16.08 3.64
CA GLU A 103 -7.77 -17.02 3.24
C GLU A 103 -7.92 -17.53 1.81
N GLU A 104 -9.16 -17.64 1.31
CA GLU A 104 -9.42 -18.06 -0.07
C GLU A 104 -9.11 -16.98 -1.11
N LEU A 105 -9.15 -15.69 -0.71
CA LEU A 105 -8.94 -14.55 -1.59
C LEU A 105 -7.53 -13.97 -1.50
N VAL A 106 -6.79 -14.24 -0.43
CA VAL A 106 -5.48 -13.65 -0.17
C VAL A 106 -4.44 -14.71 0.13
N THR A 107 -3.42 -14.77 -0.72
CA THR A 107 -2.20 -15.53 -0.47
C THR A 107 -1.13 -14.60 0.10
N VAL A 108 -0.61 -14.93 1.29
CA VAL A 108 0.49 -14.19 1.92
C VAL A 108 1.81 -14.90 1.64
N LEU A 109 2.67 -14.26 0.86
CA LEU A 109 3.97 -14.77 0.45
C LEU A 109 5.08 -14.03 1.21
N ARG A 110 5.83 -14.74 2.06
CA ARG A 110 7.06 -14.20 2.65
C ARG A 110 8.19 -14.36 1.65
N GLU A 111 8.55 -13.25 0.97
CA GLU A 111 9.56 -13.29 -0.06
C GLU A 111 10.15 -11.90 -0.33
N ASP A 112 11.38 -11.90 -0.84
CA ASP A 112 11.99 -10.72 -1.46
C ASP A 112 11.33 -10.46 -2.82
N LEU A 113 10.78 -9.27 -3.02
CA LEU A 113 10.12 -8.93 -4.28
C LEU A 113 11.04 -9.05 -5.51
N ARG A 114 12.37 -9.01 -5.32
CA ARG A 114 13.37 -9.23 -6.38
C ARG A 114 13.50 -10.71 -6.79
N GLN A 115 12.92 -11.64 -6.03
CA GLN A 115 13.07 -13.09 -6.21
C GLN A 115 11.73 -13.80 -6.47
N LEU A 116 10.81 -13.15 -7.17
CA LEU A 116 9.46 -13.68 -7.42
C LEU A 116 9.39 -14.64 -8.61
N GLN A 117 10.41 -14.68 -9.47
CA GLN A 117 10.48 -15.61 -10.59
C GLN A 117 10.47 -17.06 -10.08
N GLY A 118 9.58 -17.88 -10.65
CA GLY A 118 9.38 -19.27 -10.23
C GLY A 118 8.52 -19.44 -8.98
N LYS A 119 8.15 -18.35 -8.29
CA LYS A 119 7.26 -18.36 -7.11
C LYS A 119 5.87 -17.82 -7.44
N LEU A 120 5.79 -16.87 -8.36
CA LEU A 120 4.55 -16.36 -8.91
C LEU A 120 4.52 -16.48 -10.43
N PRO A 121 3.32 -16.61 -11.02
CA PRO A 121 3.19 -16.65 -12.47
C PRO A 121 3.57 -15.29 -13.06
N MET A 122 4.63 -15.28 -13.87
CA MET A 122 5.09 -14.07 -14.56
C MET A 122 4.16 -13.70 -15.72
N GLY A 123 3.95 -12.42 -15.94
CA GLY A 123 3.10 -11.92 -17.03
C GLY A 123 1.60 -12.22 -16.86
N ALA A 124 1.13 -12.53 -15.66
CA ALA A 124 -0.25 -12.95 -15.40
C ALA A 124 -1.10 -11.98 -14.59
N MET A 125 -0.48 -11.00 -13.92
CA MET A 125 -1.20 -10.09 -13.03
C MET A 125 -1.82 -8.92 -13.77
N ASP A 126 -3.03 -8.57 -13.37
CA ASP A 126 -3.74 -7.39 -13.90
C ASP A 126 -3.22 -6.09 -13.28
N LEU A 127 -2.85 -6.18 -12.00
CA LEU A 127 -2.54 -5.04 -11.17
C LEU A 127 -1.46 -5.39 -10.15
N VAL A 128 -0.51 -4.48 -9.99
CA VAL A 128 0.46 -4.47 -8.91
C VAL A 128 0.37 -3.12 -8.19
N ALA A 129 0.34 -3.13 -6.86
CA ALA A 129 0.48 -1.91 -6.06
C ALA A 129 1.68 -2.02 -5.13
N CYS A 130 2.35 -0.91 -4.89
CA CYS A 130 3.43 -0.79 -3.92
C CYS A 130 3.40 0.59 -3.27
N ASN A 131 3.39 0.64 -1.94
CA ASN A 131 3.68 1.84 -1.16
C ASN A 131 5.09 1.69 -0.56
N PRO A 132 6.15 2.01 -1.32
CA PRO A 132 7.51 1.75 -0.89
C PRO A 132 7.93 2.71 0.23
N PRO A 133 8.89 2.34 1.10
CA PRO A 133 9.44 3.27 2.07
C PRO A 133 10.10 4.46 1.36
N TYR A 134 9.79 5.69 1.82
CA TYR A 134 10.21 6.93 1.14
C TYR A 134 11.62 7.41 1.46
N LYS A 135 12.34 6.75 2.36
CA LYS A 135 13.66 7.20 2.81
C LYS A 135 14.76 6.60 1.93
N THR A 136 15.61 7.47 1.38
CA THR A 136 16.86 7.08 0.71
C THR A 136 17.99 6.89 1.74
N VAL A 137 18.86 5.93 1.49
CA VAL A 137 20.10 5.76 2.23
C VAL A 137 20.92 7.06 2.13
N GLY A 138 21.14 7.75 3.27
CA GLY A 138 22.03 8.92 3.35
C GLY A 138 21.36 10.28 3.53
N ALA A 139 20.06 10.41 3.60
CA ALA A 139 19.36 11.69 3.83
C ALA A 139 19.10 11.95 5.32
N GLY A 140 20.04 12.64 5.99
CA GLY A 140 19.82 13.26 7.30
C GLY A 140 20.37 12.48 8.50
N LEU A 141 20.75 13.23 9.55
CA LEU A 141 21.18 12.71 10.85
C LEU A 141 20.04 11.93 11.53
N VAL A 142 20.11 10.62 11.46
CA VAL A 142 19.21 9.69 12.15
C VAL A 142 19.91 9.21 13.41
N ASN A 143 19.19 9.09 14.53
CA ASN A 143 19.71 8.42 15.72
C ASN A 143 20.27 7.05 15.35
N ALA A 144 21.40 6.64 15.95
CA ALA A 144 22.14 5.43 15.57
C ALA A 144 21.29 4.14 15.60
N GLU A 145 20.23 4.08 16.43
CA GLU A 145 19.31 2.94 16.49
C GLU A 145 18.26 2.98 15.35
N GLU A 146 17.75 4.16 15.04
CA GLU A 146 16.84 4.39 13.90
C GLU A 146 17.60 4.21 12.59
N GLY A 147 18.84 4.64 12.50
CA GLY A 147 19.75 4.37 11.38
C GLY A 147 20.03 2.88 11.16
N LYS A 148 20.20 2.10 12.22
CA LYS A 148 20.36 0.63 12.13
C LYS A 148 19.06 -0.08 11.76
N ARG A 149 17.91 0.45 12.17
CA ARG A 149 16.58 -0.06 11.79
C ARG A 149 16.28 0.24 10.33
N ILE A 150 16.55 1.47 9.90
CA ILE A 150 16.43 1.93 8.51
C ILE A 150 17.41 1.15 7.62
N ALA A 151 18.67 1.03 7.98
CA ALA A 151 19.67 0.29 7.19
C ALA A 151 19.33 -1.21 7.04
N ARG A 152 18.65 -1.83 8.00
CA ARG A 152 18.14 -3.19 7.88
C ARG A 152 16.94 -3.31 6.92
N HIS A 153 16.20 -2.21 6.70
CA HIS A 153 15.01 -2.18 5.84
C HIS A 153 15.31 -1.58 4.46
N GLU A 154 16.26 -0.63 4.34
CA GLU A 154 16.60 0.08 3.10
C GLU A 154 17.62 -0.64 2.21
N VAL A 155 18.41 -1.58 2.76
CA VAL A 155 19.24 -2.48 1.93
C VAL A 155 18.38 -3.42 1.06
N ALA A 156 17.05 -3.39 1.26
CA ALA A 156 16.20 -4.39 0.68
C ALA A 156 15.67 -4.05 -0.71
N CYS A 157 15.31 -2.79 -1.05
CA CYS A 157 14.59 -2.53 -2.31
C CYS A 157 14.71 -1.09 -2.76
N THR A 158 15.08 -0.87 -4.02
CA THR A 158 15.03 0.42 -4.71
C THR A 158 13.73 0.59 -5.50
N ILE A 159 13.46 1.79 -6.00
CA ILE A 159 12.28 2.02 -6.86
C ILE A 159 12.39 1.26 -8.19
N GLU A 160 13.61 1.11 -8.70
CA GLU A 160 13.93 0.32 -9.89
C GLU A 160 13.59 -1.17 -9.66
N ASP A 161 13.95 -1.73 -8.49
CA ASP A 161 13.58 -3.10 -8.11
C ASP A 161 12.07 -3.31 -8.09
N VAL A 162 11.32 -2.35 -7.54
CA VAL A 162 9.84 -2.39 -7.52
C VAL A 162 9.29 -2.38 -8.94
N CYS A 163 9.78 -1.46 -9.79
CA CYS A 163 9.31 -1.34 -11.17
C CYS A 163 9.63 -2.58 -12.00
N LEU A 164 10.84 -3.13 -11.88
CA LEU A 164 11.26 -4.35 -12.59
C LEU A 164 10.44 -5.57 -12.15
N SER A 165 10.24 -5.74 -10.84
CA SER A 165 9.43 -6.83 -10.29
C SER A 165 7.98 -6.73 -10.75
N ALA A 166 7.38 -5.55 -10.68
CA ALA A 166 6.03 -5.32 -11.14
C ALA A 166 5.89 -5.58 -12.64
N ALA A 167 6.83 -5.09 -13.46
CA ALA A 167 6.85 -5.33 -14.90
C ALA A 167 6.93 -6.82 -15.24
N GLY A 168 7.70 -7.61 -14.47
CA GLY A 168 7.77 -9.05 -14.61
C GLY A 168 6.45 -9.76 -14.31
N LEU A 169 5.74 -9.34 -13.26
CA LEU A 169 4.46 -9.93 -12.84
C LEU A 169 3.29 -9.55 -13.74
N LEU A 170 3.26 -8.30 -14.21
CA LEU A 170 2.14 -7.75 -14.98
C LEU A 170 2.01 -8.41 -16.35
N LYS A 171 0.78 -8.71 -16.76
CA LYS A 171 0.46 -9.01 -18.15
C LYS A 171 0.57 -7.74 -19.01
N TYR A 172 0.63 -7.88 -20.34
CA TYR A 172 0.55 -6.73 -21.26
C TYR A 172 -0.75 -5.97 -21.02
N GLY A 173 -0.66 -4.66 -20.86
CA GLY A 173 -1.80 -3.80 -20.51
C GLY A 173 -2.17 -3.80 -19.02
N GLY A 174 -1.50 -4.58 -18.18
CA GLY A 174 -1.62 -4.50 -16.72
C GLY A 174 -0.94 -3.26 -16.16
N SER A 175 -1.28 -2.84 -14.94
CA SER A 175 -0.85 -1.56 -14.36
C SER A 175 -0.13 -1.74 -13.03
N LEU A 176 0.96 -0.98 -12.85
CA LEU A 176 1.61 -0.73 -11.57
C LEU A 176 1.07 0.58 -10.97
N PHE A 177 0.72 0.56 -9.70
CA PHE A 177 0.32 1.74 -8.92
C PHE A 177 1.32 1.99 -7.79
N LEU A 178 1.77 3.24 -7.68
CA LEU A 178 2.72 3.69 -6.67
C LEU A 178 2.23 4.96 -5.98
N CYS A 179 2.56 5.09 -4.69
CA CYS A 179 2.57 6.35 -3.96
C CYS A 179 4.01 6.73 -3.65
N HIS A 180 4.41 7.99 -3.86
CA HIS A 180 5.76 8.43 -3.53
C HIS A 180 5.82 9.92 -3.21
N ARG A 181 6.94 10.38 -2.65
CA ARG A 181 7.24 11.78 -2.41
C ARG A 181 7.50 12.52 -3.72
N VAL A 182 6.99 13.79 -3.82
CA VAL A 182 7.14 14.62 -5.02
C VAL A 182 8.60 14.86 -5.40
N GLU A 183 9.50 14.93 -4.41
CA GLU A 183 10.94 15.12 -4.62
C GLU A 183 11.58 14.01 -5.45
N ARG A 184 10.97 12.81 -5.47
CA ARG A 184 11.46 11.64 -6.21
C ARG A 184 10.65 11.36 -7.48
N MET A 185 9.82 12.31 -7.92
CA MET A 185 8.92 12.09 -9.05
C MET A 185 9.66 11.74 -10.34
N CYS A 186 10.75 12.44 -10.64
CA CYS A 186 11.55 12.18 -11.85
C CYS A 186 12.16 10.79 -11.82
N ASP A 187 12.74 10.40 -10.68
CA ASP A 187 13.38 9.09 -10.52
C ASP A 187 12.34 7.95 -10.67
N VAL A 188 11.15 8.12 -10.10
CA VAL A 188 10.06 7.14 -10.21
C VAL A 188 9.56 7.00 -11.65
N ILE A 189 9.40 8.10 -12.37
CA ILE A 189 8.99 8.09 -13.78
C ILE A 189 10.06 7.42 -14.64
N GLU A 190 11.34 7.73 -14.42
CA GLU A 190 12.47 7.12 -15.13
C GLU A 190 12.50 5.60 -14.89
N ALA A 191 12.50 5.16 -13.63
CA ALA A 191 12.49 3.74 -13.28
C ALA A 191 11.30 2.98 -13.88
N MET A 192 10.09 3.59 -13.88
CA MET A 192 8.93 2.99 -14.55
C MET A 192 9.18 2.78 -16.04
N ARG A 193 9.66 3.81 -16.74
CA ARG A 193 9.87 3.74 -18.19
C ARG A 193 10.97 2.77 -18.58
N GLU A 194 12.06 2.72 -17.81
CA GLU A 194 13.14 1.74 -17.99
C GLU A 194 12.64 0.30 -17.81
N ALA A 195 11.69 0.06 -16.90
CA ALA A 195 11.04 -1.22 -16.73
C ALA A 195 9.95 -1.54 -17.78
N GLY A 196 9.71 -0.66 -18.77
CA GLY A 196 8.66 -0.85 -19.78
C GLY A 196 7.24 -0.57 -19.28
N LEU A 197 7.13 0.21 -18.21
CA LEU A 197 5.86 0.66 -17.62
C LEU A 197 5.66 2.14 -17.98
N GLU A 198 4.80 2.43 -18.95
CA GLU A 198 4.55 3.82 -19.37
C GLU A 198 3.60 4.52 -18.40
N PRO A 199 3.98 5.68 -17.80
CA PRO A 199 3.12 6.48 -16.94
C PRO A 199 1.84 6.90 -17.66
N LYS A 200 0.67 6.66 -17.05
CA LYS A 200 -0.63 6.89 -17.68
C LYS A 200 -1.52 7.83 -16.91
N ARG A 201 -1.48 7.78 -15.60
CA ARG A 201 -2.32 8.58 -14.72
C ARG A 201 -1.52 9.00 -13.50
N MET A 202 -1.58 10.29 -13.18
CA MET A 202 -0.90 10.86 -12.01
C MET A 202 -1.89 11.72 -11.23
N ARG A 203 -1.76 11.70 -9.93
CA ARG A 203 -2.51 12.59 -9.05
C ARG A 203 -1.62 13.15 -7.96
N LEU A 204 -1.56 14.47 -7.83
CA LEU A 204 -0.85 15.13 -6.74
C LEU A 204 -1.73 15.16 -5.49
N VAL A 205 -1.10 15.05 -4.31
CA VAL A 205 -1.76 15.12 -3.01
C VAL A 205 -1.22 16.32 -2.24
N GLN A 206 -2.12 17.21 -1.83
CA GLN A 206 -1.82 18.39 -1.06
C GLN A 206 -2.57 18.37 0.28
N GLN A 207 -1.96 18.91 1.32
CA GLN A 207 -2.66 19.09 2.60
C GLN A 207 -3.84 20.06 2.43
N ARG A 208 -3.59 21.22 1.81
CA ARG A 208 -4.56 22.29 1.47
C ARG A 208 -4.17 22.92 0.13
N ALA A 209 -5.08 23.67 -0.46
CA ALA A 209 -4.89 24.30 -1.78
C ALA A 209 -3.65 25.21 -1.85
N GLU A 210 -3.35 25.93 -0.77
CA GLU A 210 -2.22 26.87 -0.69
C GLU A 210 -0.88 26.21 -0.30
N LYS A 211 -0.87 24.91 0.02
CA LYS A 211 0.34 24.18 0.37
C LYS A 211 0.90 23.44 -0.84
N PRO A 212 2.23 23.27 -0.96
CA PRO A 212 2.80 22.45 -2.01
C PRO A 212 2.38 20.99 -1.86
N ALA A 213 2.28 20.28 -2.99
CA ALA A 213 2.08 18.84 -2.99
C ALA A 213 3.26 18.14 -2.31
N LYS A 214 2.98 17.14 -1.48
CA LYS A 214 3.98 16.33 -0.77
C LYS A 214 4.09 14.92 -1.30
N LEU A 215 3.00 14.39 -1.84
CA LEU A 215 2.91 13.06 -2.38
C LEU A 215 2.32 13.11 -3.80
N PHE A 216 2.60 12.09 -4.57
CA PHE A 216 1.90 11.81 -5.81
C PHE A 216 1.54 10.32 -5.88
N LEU A 217 0.44 10.06 -6.53
CA LEU A 217 -0.03 8.73 -6.91
C LEU A 217 0.22 8.58 -8.40
N LEU A 218 0.79 7.45 -8.83
CA LEU A 218 1.17 7.22 -10.21
C LEU A 218 0.75 5.83 -10.68
N GLU A 219 0.09 5.77 -11.83
CA GLU A 219 -0.19 4.54 -12.56
C GLU A 219 0.74 4.45 -13.77
N GLY A 220 1.48 3.34 -13.88
CA GLY A 220 2.25 2.97 -15.05
C GLY A 220 1.72 1.69 -15.68
N LYS A 221 1.56 1.67 -17.01
CA LYS A 221 0.97 0.57 -17.77
C LYS A 221 2.00 -0.19 -18.58
N LYS A 222 2.06 -1.52 -18.44
CA LYS A 222 2.98 -2.37 -19.22
C LYS A 222 2.62 -2.34 -20.69
N GLY A 223 3.61 -1.94 -21.53
CA GLY A 223 3.44 -1.79 -22.97
C GLY A 223 2.49 -0.65 -23.37
N GLY A 224 2.26 0.32 -22.46
CA GLY A 224 1.48 1.52 -22.75
C GLY A 224 2.16 2.42 -23.78
N ARG A 225 1.37 3.16 -24.56
CA ARG A 225 1.89 4.25 -25.41
C ARG A 225 2.01 5.54 -24.60
N PRO A 226 2.89 6.49 -24.95
CA PRO A 226 2.99 7.79 -24.28
C PRO A 226 1.64 8.51 -24.16
N GLY A 227 1.47 9.28 -23.10
CA GLY A 227 0.25 10.04 -22.83
C GLY A 227 -0.16 9.97 -21.36
N LEU A 228 0.54 10.76 -20.51
CA LEU A 228 0.23 10.92 -19.10
C LEU A 228 -0.95 11.89 -18.92
N VAL A 229 -1.94 11.49 -18.15
CA VAL A 229 -3.04 12.34 -17.67
C VAL A 229 -2.75 12.74 -16.23
N ILE A 230 -2.76 14.03 -15.94
CA ILE A 230 -2.70 14.56 -14.57
C ILE A 230 -4.12 14.83 -14.10
N GLU A 231 -4.56 14.10 -13.08
CA GLU A 231 -5.88 14.29 -12.48
C GLU A 231 -5.93 15.55 -11.60
N PRO A 232 -7.14 16.06 -11.31
CA PRO A 232 -7.30 17.13 -10.33
C PRO A 232 -6.60 16.79 -9.01
N VAL A 233 -5.96 17.77 -8.39
CA VAL A 233 -5.24 17.61 -7.13
C VAL A 233 -6.18 17.10 -6.04
N LEU A 234 -5.73 16.11 -5.28
CA LEU A 234 -6.43 15.65 -4.08
C LEU A 234 -6.04 16.55 -2.90
N LEU A 235 -7.02 17.22 -2.33
CA LEU A 235 -6.86 18.00 -1.10
C LEU A 235 -7.26 17.15 0.11
N ILE A 236 -6.36 17.05 1.09
CA ILE A 236 -6.65 16.29 2.33
C ILE A 236 -7.65 17.06 3.18
N GLU A 237 -7.42 18.37 3.35
CA GLU A 237 -8.26 19.26 4.17
C GLU A 237 -9.00 20.28 3.31
N ASP A 238 -10.17 20.67 3.76
CA ASP A 238 -10.92 21.81 3.27
C ASP A 238 -10.43 23.14 3.90
N GLU A 239 -11.10 24.26 3.58
CA GLU A 239 -10.77 25.60 4.09
C GLU A 239 -10.92 25.72 5.60
N THR A 240 -11.70 24.85 6.24
CA THR A 240 -11.91 24.82 7.70
C THR A 240 -10.84 24.03 8.44
N GLY A 241 -10.00 23.26 7.70
CA GLY A 241 -9.02 22.33 8.28
C GLY A 241 -9.60 20.95 8.61
N ALA A 242 -10.86 20.72 8.26
CA ALA A 242 -11.47 19.38 8.31
C ALA A 242 -11.09 18.58 7.07
N TYR A 243 -11.29 17.26 7.08
CA TYR A 243 -11.14 16.47 5.86
C TYR A 243 -12.05 16.95 4.76
N SER A 244 -11.50 17.07 3.56
CA SER A 244 -12.27 17.40 2.36
C SER A 244 -13.39 16.38 2.11
N GLY A 245 -14.39 16.77 1.31
CA GLY A 245 -15.46 15.85 0.94
C GLY A 245 -14.94 14.59 0.26
N GLU A 246 -13.86 14.70 -0.53
CA GLU A 246 -13.24 13.55 -1.18
C GLU A 246 -12.51 12.64 -0.18
N MET A 247 -11.78 13.21 0.78
CA MET A 247 -11.16 12.43 1.85
C MET A 247 -12.18 11.67 2.69
N LYS A 248 -13.33 12.30 3.01
CA LYS A 248 -14.44 11.65 3.70
C LYS A 248 -14.98 10.46 2.91
N ARG A 249 -15.10 10.60 1.57
CA ARG A 249 -15.49 9.49 0.68
C ARG A 249 -14.46 8.36 0.70
N ILE A 250 -13.16 8.68 0.56
CA ILE A 250 -12.06 7.70 0.52
C ILE A 250 -11.95 6.92 1.83
N TYR A 251 -12.08 7.62 2.96
CA TYR A 251 -12.08 6.97 4.27
C TYR A 251 -13.36 6.13 4.50
N GLY A 252 -14.48 6.52 3.88
CA GLY A 252 -15.75 5.81 4.02
C GLY A 252 -16.15 5.62 5.48
N SER A 253 -16.53 4.40 5.83
CA SER A 253 -16.90 4.02 7.20
C SER A 253 -15.74 3.89 8.18
N TYR A 254 -14.49 4.02 7.74
CA TYR A 254 -13.30 3.90 8.59
C TYR A 254 -13.31 4.87 9.79
N ARG A 255 -13.91 6.06 9.65
CA ARG A 255 -14.00 7.07 10.73
C ARG A 255 -15.27 7.04 11.53
N ASN A 256 -16.37 6.55 10.97
CA ASN A 256 -17.66 6.56 11.68
C ASN A 256 -17.70 5.58 12.88
N GLU A 257 -16.71 4.70 13.00
CA GLU A 257 -16.60 3.75 14.11
C GLU A 257 -15.57 4.19 15.17
N GLN A 258 -14.85 5.31 14.95
CA GLN A 258 -13.84 5.85 15.89
C GLN A 258 -14.31 7.11 16.66
N GLU A 259 -15.46 7.70 16.32
CA GLU A 259 -16.14 8.74 17.09
C GLU A 259 -17.13 8.11 18.10
#